data_9dbf540fd90f0800d9f1d391b89987db
#
_entry.id   9dbf540fd90f0800d9f1d391b89987db
#
_cell.length_a   1.000
_cell.length_b   1.000
_cell.length_c   1.000
_cell.angle_alpha   90.00
_cell.angle_beta   90.00
_cell.angle_gamma   90.00
#
_symmetry.space_group_name_H-M   'P 1'
#
loop_
_entity.id
_entity.type
_entity.pdbx_description
1 polymer ?
#
loop_
_entity_poly.entity_id
_entity_poly.type
_entity_poly.pdbx_seq_one_letter_code
_entity_poly.pdbx_strand_id
1 'polypeptide(L)'
;MKEQVLESPFCKKEFLELVDIVSEAKTTKLANYAISDSSIVNIGDRDFVDYRPDISIDPQVLKDNNISSISFDSLHFFQVQNLVEEIDTKSVKIKKSDVAVNLILPKTYEEYLESLTKKNRHELRRKKRKFDNETTSYELGESKEQDIFDIFISQHRESKGEKGEFMTEVVETYFRNLLNLQGWKIYYTNTDKGVLSTAFCYENDDGCYLYNSSRNNEFNSINPGIVLNDLIIQQLIERDMAFFDFLKGTER
;
A
#
# COMPACT_ATOMS: atom_id res chain seq x y z
N MET A 1 -15.93 -0.01 -0.69
CA MET A 1 -14.93 0.96 -0.21
C MET A 1 -14.81 0.99 1.32
N LYS A 2 -15.89 1.17 2.11
CA LYS A 2 -15.77 1.15 3.59
C LYS A 2 -15.22 -0.19 4.08
N GLU A 3 -15.82 -1.30 3.67
CA GLU A 3 -15.36 -2.66 3.98
C GLU A 3 -13.92 -2.88 3.53
N GLN A 4 -13.58 -2.50 2.30
CA GLN A 4 -12.22 -2.60 1.78
C GLN A 4 -11.17 -1.87 2.65
N VAL A 5 -11.48 -0.67 3.15
CA VAL A 5 -10.58 0.07 4.06
C VAL A 5 -10.40 -0.69 5.37
N LEU A 6 -11.49 -1.17 5.97
CA LEU A 6 -11.48 -1.87 7.25
C LEU A 6 -10.92 -3.29 7.18
N GLU A 7 -11.05 -3.96 6.02
CA GLU A 7 -10.47 -5.27 5.73
C GLU A 7 -9.02 -5.20 5.21
N SER A 8 -8.50 -3.98 5.04
CA SER A 8 -7.12 -3.77 4.59
C SER A 8 -6.11 -4.33 5.60
N PRO A 9 -4.88 -4.65 5.15
CA PRO A 9 -3.84 -5.14 6.05
C PRO A 9 -3.51 -4.13 7.15
N PHE A 10 -3.69 -2.84 6.89
CA PHE A 10 -3.37 -1.74 7.82
C PHE A 10 -4.26 -1.70 9.05
N CYS A 11 -5.41 -2.37 9.02
CA CYS A 11 -6.32 -2.49 10.16
C CYS A 11 -6.08 -3.77 10.98
N LYS A 12 -5.15 -4.63 10.56
CA LYS A 12 -4.83 -5.88 11.26
C LYS A 12 -3.81 -5.67 12.36
N LYS A 13 -4.05 -6.36 13.48
CA LYS A 13 -3.21 -6.24 14.68
C LYS A 13 -1.73 -6.57 14.39
N GLU A 14 -1.48 -7.64 13.66
CA GLU A 14 -0.14 -8.12 13.32
C GLU A 14 0.64 -7.09 12.50
N PHE A 15 -0.04 -6.40 11.58
CA PHE A 15 0.56 -5.31 10.81
C PHE A 15 0.91 -4.12 11.72
N LEU A 16 -0.03 -3.67 12.56
CA LEU A 16 0.18 -2.53 13.45
C LEU A 16 1.30 -2.78 14.47
N GLU A 17 1.47 -4.02 14.94
CA GLU A 17 2.57 -4.41 15.81
C GLU A 17 3.94 -4.25 15.11
N LEU A 18 4.05 -4.65 13.83
CA LEU A 18 5.28 -4.48 13.05
C LEU A 18 5.58 -3.01 12.74
N VAL A 19 4.56 -2.23 12.38
CA VAL A 19 4.72 -0.79 12.14
C VAL A 19 5.20 -0.06 13.39
N ASP A 20 4.69 -0.42 14.55
CA ASP A 20 5.11 0.19 15.80
C ASP A 20 6.60 -0.05 16.10
N ILE A 21 7.11 -1.24 15.79
CA ILE A 21 8.54 -1.57 15.95
C ILE A 21 9.39 -0.66 15.04
N VAL A 22 9.02 -0.49 13.77
CA VAL A 22 9.79 0.31 12.81
C VAL A 22 9.68 1.81 13.06
N SER A 23 8.57 2.26 13.66
CA SER A 23 8.32 3.70 13.92
C SER A 23 9.04 4.23 15.16
N GLU A 24 9.64 3.37 15.98
CA GLU A 24 10.37 3.73 17.22
C GLU A 24 9.58 4.66 18.18
N ALA A 25 8.25 4.64 18.09
CA ALA A 25 7.40 5.56 18.82
C ALA A 25 7.32 5.19 20.31
N LYS A 26 7.63 6.14 21.19
CA LYS A 26 7.42 6.01 22.65
C LYS A 26 5.98 6.41 22.99
N THR A 27 5.06 5.49 22.84
CA THR A 27 3.63 5.74 23.08
C THR A 27 3.03 4.66 23.97
N THR A 28 1.98 5.03 24.71
CA THR A 28 1.11 4.07 25.40
C THR A 28 -0.04 3.70 24.50
N LYS A 29 -0.09 2.46 24.05
CA LYS A 29 -1.12 1.98 23.14
C LYS A 29 -2.43 1.69 23.85
N LEU A 30 -3.54 2.10 23.23
CA LEU A 30 -4.89 1.82 23.65
C LEU A 30 -5.70 1.40 22.41
N ALA A 31 -6.01 0.11 22.30
CA ALA A 31 -6.77 -0.40 21.15
C ALA A 31 -6.20 0.07 19.79
N ASN A 32 -6.90 0.97 19.08
CA ASN A 32 -6.55 1.42 17.73
C ASN A 32 -5.86 2.81 17.69
N TYR A 33 -5.46 3.34 18.83
CA TYR A 33 -4.75 4.61 18.97
C TYR A 33 -3.72 4.55 20.10
N ALA A 34 -2.91 5.56 20.21
CA ALA A 34 -1.89 5.67 21.24
C ALA A 34 -1.94 7.02 21.95
N ILE A 35 -1.39 7.08 23.16
CA ILE A 35 -1.17 8.32 23.90
C ILE A 35 0.30 8.67 23.85
N SER A 36 0.59 9.91 23.40
CA SER A 36 1.90 10.53 23.42
C SER A 36 1.77 11.85 24.21
N ASP A 37 2.38 11.92 25.38
CA ASP A 37 2.23 13.02 26.32
C ASP A 37 0.75 13.30 26.65
N SER A 38 0.25 14.50 26.28
CA SER A 38 -1.16 14.90 26.44
C SER A 38 -1.97 14.85 25.14
N SER A 39 -1.54 14.01 24.19
CA SER A 39 -2.18 13.90 22.87
C SER A 39 -2.55 12.47 22.56
N ILE A 40 -3.71 12.27 21.94
CA ILE A 40 -4.05 11.02 21.26
C ILE A 40 -3.56 11.07 19.82
N VAL A 41 -2.87 10.02 19.40
CA VAL A 41 -2.23 9.90 18.07
C VAL A 41 -2.50 8.53 17.45
N ASN A 42 -2.20 8.38 16.18
CA ASN A 42 -2.21 7.08 15.52
C ASN A 42 -1.14 6.13 16.08
N ILE A 43 -1.38 4.82 15.97
CA ILE A 43 -0.33 3.81 16.10
C ILE A 43 0.45 3.76 14.79
N GLY A 44 1.78 3.87 14.88
CA GLY A 44 2.69 3.80 13.74
C GLY A 44 2.70 5.04 12.85
N ASP A 45 3.82 5.22 12.16
CA ASP A 45 4.06 6.34 11.28
C ASP A 45 3.18 6.27 10.02
N ARG A 46 2.73 7.44 9.57
CA ARG A 46 1.95 7.62 8.34
C ARG A 46 2.64 7.12 7.07
N ASP A 47 3.97 7.05 7.07
CA ASP A 47 4.76 6.60 5.93
C ASP A 47 4.64 5.08 5.70
N PHE A 48 4.17 4.35 6.72
CA PHE A 48 3.93 2.91 6.65
C PHE A 48 2.45 2.52 6.63
N VAL A 49 1.53 3.46 6.89
CA VAL A 49 0.11 3.14 7.09
C VAL A 49 -0.77 3.96 6.16
N ASP A 50 -1.38 3.30 5.18
CA ASP A 50 -2.20 3.96 4.17
C ASP A 50 -3.66 4.11 4.58
N TYR A 51 -4.19 3.16 5.35
CA TYR A 51 -5.52 3.22 5.95
C TYR A 51 -5.42 3.03 7.46
N ARG A 52 -6.40 3.52 8.19
CA ARG A 52 -6.48 3.34 9.63
C ARG A 52 -7.70 2.51 10.02
N PRO A 53 -7.63 1.70 11.09
CA PRO A 53 -8.80 1.08 11.67
C PRO A 53 -9.81 2.13 12.15
N ASP A 54 -11.05 1.73 12.36
CA ASP A 54 -12.01 2.60 13.03
C ASP A 54 -11.52 2.93 14.44
N ILE A 55 -11.64 4.21 14.79
CA ILE A 55 -11.20 4.75 16.07
C ILE A 55 -12.43 5.22 16.84
N SER A 56 -12.62 4.67 18.02
CA SER A 56 -13.58 5.14 19.00
C SER A 56 -12.82 5.48 20.29
N ILE A 57 -13.03 6.67 20.81
CA ILE A 57 -12.31 7.18 21.97
C ILE A 57 -13.27 7.22 23.17
N ASP A 58 -12.99 6.41 24.19
CA ASP A 58 -13.72 6.51 25.45
C ASP A 58 -13.50 7.89 26.09
N PRO A 59 -14.57 8.67 26.34
CA PRO A 59 -14.47 9.97 27.00
C PRO A 59 -13.76 9.93 28.37
N GLN A 60 -13.73 8.80 29.04
CA GLN A 60 -13.00 8.62 30.28
C GLN A 60 -11.50 8.64 30.08
N VAL A 61 -11.00 8.10 28.98
CA VAL A 61 -9.57 8.15 28.61
C VAL A 61 -9.10 9.59 28.45
N LEU A 62 -9.93 10.48 27.88
CA LEU A 62 -9.59 11.89 27.72
C LEU A 62 -9.35 12.57 29.08
N LYS A 63 -10.19 12.25 30.08
CA LYS A 63 -10.11 12.84 31.43
C LYS A 63 -8.94 12.26 32.21
N ASP A 64 -8.83 10.95 32.26
CA ASP A 64 -7.84 10.24 33.07
C ASP A 64 -6.39 10.55 32.63
N ASN A 65 -6.19 10.85 31.36
CA ASN A 65 -4.87 11.15 30.81
C ASN A 65 -4.63 12.66 30.54
N ASN A 66 -5.56 13.54 30.97
CA ASN A 66 -5.46 14.98 30.74
C ASN A 66 -5.21 15.34 29.27
N ILE A 67 -5.92 14.67 28.36
CA ILE A 67 -5.71 14.86 26.92
C ILE A 67 -6.12 16.25 26.49
N SER A 68 -5.21 16.98 25.87
CA SER A 68 -5.40 18.34 25.37
C SER A 68 -5.61 18.41 23.86
N SER A 69 -5.18 17.38 23.12
CA SER A 69 -5.33 17.34 21.67
C SER A 69 -5.47 15.91 21.14
N ILE A 70 -6.08 15.82 19.96
CA ILE A 70 -6.22 14.57 19.19
C ILE A 70 -5.71 14.87 17.79
N SER A 71 -4.77 14.06 17.30
CA SER A 71 -4.17 14.20 15.98
C SER A 71 -4.11 12.87 15.25
N PHE A 72 -4.90 12.75 14.19
CA PHE A 72 -4.93 11.57 13.36
C PHE A 72 -4.62 11.91 11.90
N ASP A 73 -3.96 10.98 11.22
CA ASP A 73 -3.71 11.00 9.78
C ASP A 73 -4.31 9.77 9.09
N SER A 74 -4.28 9.75 7.78
CA SER A 74 -4.66 8.58 6.96
C SER A 74 -6.08 8.05 7.21
N LEU A 75 -6.94 8.86 7.84
CA LEU A 75 -8.35 8.53 8.02
C LEU A 75 -9.11 8.73 6.71
N HIS A 76 -9.93 7.76 6.36
CA HIS A 76 -10.89 7.93 5.28
C HIS A 76 -12.02 8.89 5.71
N PHE A 77 -12.65 9.56 4.74
CA PHE A 77 -13.66 10.60 5.03
C PHE A 77 -14.80 10.11 5.94
N PHE A 78 -15.28 8.87 5.77
CA PHE A 78 -16.34 8.33 6.65
C PHE A 78 -15.87 8.19 8.11
N GLN A 79 -14.60 7.87 8.35
CA GLN A 79 -14.04 7.76 9.71
C GLN A 79 -13.92 9.13 10.37
N VAL A 80 -13.55 10.16 9.59
CA VAL A 80 -13.52 11.55 10.08
C VAL A 80 -14.90 12.01 10.50
N GLN A 81 -15.95 11.68 9.71
CA GLN A 81 -17.32 12.05 10.05
C GLN A 81 -17.75 11.39 11.37
N ASN A 82 -17.57 10.08 11.51
CA ASN A 82 -17.92 9.35 12.73
C ASN A 82 -17.18 9.92 13.96
N LEU A 83 -15.87 10.16 13.82
CA LEU A 83 -15.05 10.64 14.92
C LEU A 83 -15.47 12.05 15.38
N VAL A 84 -15.81 12.94 14.44
CA VAL A 84 -16.27 14.31 14.75
C VAL A 84 -17.63 14.30 15.45
N GLU A 85 -18.50 13.35 15.12
CA GLU A 85 -19.81 13.19 15.79
C GLU A 85 -19.65 12.61 17.21
N GLU A 86 -18.66 11.75 17.45
CA GLU A 86 -18.44 11.14 18.76
C GLU A 86 -17.73 12.07 19.76
N ILE A 87 -16.89 12.98 19.28
CA ILE A 87 -16.05 13.82 20.15
C ILE A 87 -16.67 15.20 20.30
N ASP A 88 -17.11 15.53 21.53
CA ASP A 88 -17.46 16.93 21.90
C ASP A 88 -16.18 17.76 22.03
N THR A 89 -15.79 18.43 20.95
CA THR A 89 -14.57 19.23 20.88
C THR A 89 -14.85 20.70 20.59
N LYS A 90 -14.02 21.57 21.15
CA LYS A 90 -14.13 23.05 20.97
C LYS A 90 -13.71 23.49 19.57
N SER A 91 -12.86 22.71 18.90
CA SER A 91 -12.39 23.02 17.55
C SER A 91 -11.91 21.76 16.83
N VAL A 92 -12.26 21.67 15.55
CA VAL A 92 -11.79 20.60 14.65
C VAL A 92 -11.10 21.26 13.46
N LYS A 93 -9.92 20.73 13.08
CA LYS A 93 -9.22 21.10 11.86
C LYS A 93 -9.05 19.85 10.99
N ILE A 94 -9.71 19.85 9.84
CA ILE A 94 -9.60 18.76 8.86
C ILE A 94 -8.76 19.25 7.70
N LYS A 95 -7.74 18.46 7.33
CA LYS A 95 -6.88 18.71 6.17
C LYS A 95 -6.92 17.48 5.27
N LYS A 96 -7.32 17.68 3.99
CA LYS A 96 -7.12 16.66 2.96
C LYS A 96 -5.62 16.58 2.68
N SER A 97 -5.03 15.38 2.78
CA SER A 97 -3.61 15.15 2.52
C SER A 97 -3.40 14.37 1.23
N ASP A 98 -3.69 13.10 1.24
CA ASP A 98 -3.38 12.19 0.14
C ASP A 98 -4.65 11.65 -0.51
N VAL A 99 -4.48 10.98 -1.65
CA VAL A 99 -5.52 10.19 -2.31
C VAL A 99 -5.04 8.76 -2.42
N ALA A 100 -5.95 7.81 -2.20
CA ALA A 100 -5.75 6.42 -2.55
C ALA A 100 -6.48 6.13 -3.87
N VAL A 101 -5.82 5.38 -4.74
CA VAL A 101 -6.37 5.02 -6.06
C VAL A 101 -6.79 3.57 -6.02
N ASN A 102 -8.08 3.35 -6.06
CA ASN A 102 -8.69 2.03 -6.07
C ASN A 102 -9.31 1.73 -7.44
N LEU A 103 -8.93 0.62 -8.04
CA LEU A 103 -9.50 0.09 -9.27
C LEU A 103 -10.48 -1.03 -8.91
N ILE A 104 -11.78 -0.80 -9.15
CA ILE A 104 -12.78 -1.88 -9.13
C ILE A 104 -12.59 -2.68 -10.41
N LEU A 105 -12.38 -3.98 -10.25
CA LEU A 105 -12.09 -4.87 -11.36
C LEU A 105 -13.38 -5.26 -12.07
N PRO A 106 -13.42 -5.15 -13.42
CA PRO A 106 -14.53 -5.66 -14.21
C PRO A 106 -14.43 -7.19 -14.39
N LYS A 107 -15.40 -7.77 -15.07
CA LYS A 107 -15.46 -9.21 -15.32
C LYS A 107 -14.45 -9.72 -16.36
N THR A 108 -14.03 -8.84 -17.26
CA THR A 108 -13.07 -9.20 -18.31
C THR A 108 -11.98 -8.16 -18.47
N TYR A 109 -10.83 -8.58 -18.95
CA TYR A 109 -9.72 -7.68 -19.24
C TYR A 109 -10.06 -6.70 -20.38
N GLU A 110 -10.91 -7.09 -21.32
CA GLU A 110 -11.41 -6.21 -22.37
C GLU A 110 -12.23 -5.06 -21.78
N GLU A 111 -13.12 -5.33 -20.83
CA GLU A 111 -13.90 -4.31 -20.13
C GLU A 111 -12.98 -3.36 -19.35
N TYR A 112 -11.91 -3.89 -18.71
CA TYR A 112 -10.89 -3.05 -18.07
C TYR A 112 -10.25 -2.10 -19.09
N LEU A 113 -9.81 -2.60 -20.24
CA LEU A 113 -9.23 -1.76 -21.27
C LEU A 113 -10.22 -0.72 -21.80
N GLU A 114 -11.51 -1.06 -21.92
CA GLU A 114 -12.57 -0.15 -22.37
C GLU A 114 -12.87 0.94 -21.34
N SER A 115 -12.75 0.65 -20.05
CA SER A 115 -12.93 1.63 -18.96
C SER A 115 -11.86 2.72 -18.95
N LEU A 116 -10.67 2.44 -19.51
CA LEU A 116 -9.61 3.42 -19.64
C LEU A 116 -9.97 4.49 -20.69
N THR A 117 -9.56 5.74 -20.43
CA THR A 117 -9.63 6.77 -21.46
C THR A 117 -8.87 6.32 -22.74
N LYS A 118 -9.29 6.80 -23.90
CA LYS A 118 -8.61 6.50 -25.18
C LYS A 118 -7.09 6.74 -25.09
N LYS A 119 -6.68 7.82 -24.41
CA LYS A 119 -5.27 8.18 -24.21
C LYS A 119 -4.56 7.13 -23.36
N ASN A 120 -5.12 6.77 -22.21
CA ASN A 120 -4.50 5.82 -21.27
C ASN A 120 -4.41 4.42 -21.87
N ARG A 121 -5.47 3.95 -22.54
CA ARG A 121 -5.49 2.68 -23.24
C ARG A 121 -4.43 2.61 -24.35
N HIS A 122 -4.28 3.68 -25.13
CA HIS A 122 -3.26 3.76 -26.17
C HIS A 122 -1.85 3.73 -25.57
N GLU A 123 -1.65 4.46 -24.47
CA GLU A 123 -0.36 4.53 -23.78
C GLU A 123 0.01 3.17 -23.16
N LEU A 124 -0.93 2.48 -22.50
CA LEU A 124 -0.71 1.14 -21.96
C LEU A 124 -0.28 0.16 -23.07
N ARG A 125 -1.02 0.14 -24.20
CA ARG A 125 -0.70 -0.71 -25.35
C ARG A 125 0.66 -0.36 -25.97
N ARG A 126 1.05 0.92 -25.99
CA ARG A 126 2.36 1.36 -26.47
C ARG A 126 3.49 0.87 -25.58
N LYS A 127 3.32 0.99 -24.24
CA LYS A 127 4.31 0.54 -23.26
C LYS A 127 4.47 -0.98 -23.31
N LYS A 128 3.36 -1.70 -23.37
CA LYS A 128 3.39 -3.18 -23.47
C LYS A 128 4.11 -3.63 -24.74
N ARG A 129 3.78 -3.08 -25.92
CA ARG A 129 4.51 -3.40 -27.16
C ARG A 129 6.00 -3.08 -27.08
N LYS A 130 6.38 -2.00 -26.39
CA LYS A 130 7.79 -1.69 -26.20
C LYS A 130 8.49 -2.74 -25.35
N PHE A 131 7.84 -3.20 -24.30
CA PHE A 131 8.32 -4.28 -23.44
C PHE A 131 8.44 -5.59 -24.23
N ASP A 132 7.41 -5.96 -24.99
CA ASP A 132 7.38 -7.18 -25.84
C ASP A 132 8.48 -7.19 -26.90
N ASN A 133 8.87 -6.03 -27.42
CA ASN A 133 9.95 -5.92 -28.42
C ASN A 133 11.36 -6.08 -27.81
N GLU A 134 11.52 -5.81 -26.53
CA GLU A 134 12.80 -5.83 -25.83
C GLU A 134 13.02 -7.11 -25.01
N THR A 135 11.96 -7.91 -24.79
CA THR A 135 12.01 -9.18 -24.08
C THR A 135 11.51 -10.30 -24.99
N THR A 136 12.24 -11.42 -25.03
CA THR A 136 11.84 -12.55 -25.89
C THR A 136 10.78 -13.44 -25.24
N SER A 137 10.74 -13.43 -23.91
CA SER A 137 9.73 -14.12 -23.10
C SER A 137 9.59 -13.44 -21.75
N TYR A 138 8.40 -13.48 -21.19
CA TYR A 138 8.15 -13.08 -19.81
C TYR A 138 6.91 -13.76 -19.25
N GLU A 139 6.87 -13.86 -17.94
CA GLU A 139 5.75 -14.38 -17.17
C GLU A 139 5.55 -13.58 -15.89
N LEU A 140 4.33 -13.57 -15.36
CA LEU A 140 4.03 -13.10 -14.02
C LEU A 140 4.33 -14.22 -13.03
N GLY A 141 5.24 -13.97 -12.10
CA GLY A 141 5.49 -14.83 -10.96
C GLY A 141 4.97 -14.25 -9.66
N GLU A 142 4.75 -15.10 -8.67
CA GLU A 142 4.51 -14.71 -7.29
C GLU A 142 5.40 -15.52 -6.35
N SER A 143 5.94 -14.90 -5.30
CA SER A 143 6.86 -15.56 -4.39
C SER A 143 6.87 -14.94 -3.00
N LYS A 144 7.31 -15.74 -2.02
CA LYS A 144 7.75 -15.32 -0.69
C LYS A 144 9.21 -15.69 -0.43
N GLU A 145 9.88 -16.26 -1.44
CA GLU A 145 11.23 -16.77 -1.31
C GLU A 145 12.26 -15.66 -1.19
N GLN A 146 13.36 -15.99 -0.52
CA GLN A 146 14.43 -15.05 -0.17
C GLN A 146 15.06 -14.37 -1.39
N ASP A 147 15.26 -15.10 -2.47
CA ASP A 147 15.90 -14.59 -3.68
C ASP A 147 15.09 -13.46 -4.34
N ILE A 148 13.77 -13.62 -4.43
CA ILE A 148 12.89 -12.58 -4.97
C ILE A 148 12.78 -11.40 -4.01
N PHE A 149 12.79 -11.66 -2.69
CA PHE A 149 12.84 -10.60 -1.69
C PHE A 149 14.13 -9.78 -1.81
N ASP A 150 15.29 -10.42 -1.96
CA ASP A 150 16.57 -9.75 -2.12
C ASP A 150 16.64 -8.90 -3.40
N ILE A 151 16.02 -9.37 -4.48
CA ILE A 151 15.87 -8.58 -5.72
C ILE A 151 14.98 -7.35 -5.46
N PHE A 152 13.85 -7.50 -4.77
CA PHE A 152 12.98 -6.36 -4.40
C PHE A 152 13.76 -5.30 -3.62
N ILE A 153 14.52 -5.70 -2.59
CA ILE A 153 15.33 -4.79 -1.76
C ILE A 153 16.43 -4.11 -2.58
N SER A 154 17.19 -4.88 -3.38
CA SER A 154 18.27 -4.34 -4.21
C SER A 154 17.75 -3.30 -5.21
N GLN A 155 16.73 -3.64 -5.98
CA GLN A 155 16.10 -2.72 -6.94
C GLN A 155 15.53 -1.46 -6.26
N HIS A 156 15.03 -1.60 -5.02
CA HIS A 156 14.52 -0.46 -4.27
C HIS A 156 15.66 0.48 -3.86
N ARG A 157 16.75 -0.05 -3.30
CA ARG A 157 17.95 0.71 -2.89
C ARG A 157 18.66 1.39 -4.06
N GLU A 158 18.63 0.77 -5.24
CA GLU A 158 19.17 1.34 -6.47
C GLU A 158 18.32 2.48 -7.05
N SER A 159 17.12 2.69 -6.53
CA SER A 159 16.25 3.81 -6.92
C SER A 159 16.88 5.13 -6.49
N LYS A 160 16.72 6.18 -7.31
CA LYS A 160 17.27 7.50 -7.00
C LYS A 160 16.41 8.25 -5.98
N GLY A 161 17.08 9.07 -5.14
CA GLY A 161 16.45 9.97 -4.17
C GLY A 161 15.75 9.23 -3.02
N GLU A 162 14.75 9.87 -2.45
CA GLU A 162 14.04 9.44 -1.23
C GLU A 162 13.60 7.97 -1.28
N LYS A 163 13.23 7.46 -2.45
CA LYS A 163 12.82 6.07 -2.60
C LYS A 163 13.94 5.08 -2.25
N GLY A 164 15.15 5.33 -2.71
CA GLY A 164 16.31 4.47 -2.38
C GLY A 164 16.72 4.61 -0.91
N GLU A 165 16.69 5.83 -0.39
CA GLU A 165 17.05 6.17 0.99
C GLU A 165 16.06 5.58 2.00
N PHE A 166 14.79 5.43 1.62
CA PHE A 166 13.76 4.82 2.46
C PHE A 166 14.09 3.38 2.87
N MET A 167 14.74 2.59 2.00
CA MET A 167 14.99 1.17 2.24
C MET A 167 16.24 0.94 3.10
N THR A 168 16.17 1.39 4.36
CA THR A 168 17.20 1.13 5.40
C THR A 168 17.16 -0.34 5.84
N GLU A 169 18.14 -0.77 6.64
CA GLU A 169 18.16 -2.14 7.23
C GLU A 169 16.96 -2.39 8.15
N VAL A 170 16.50 -1.37 8.87
CA VAL A 170 15.31 -1.46 9.72
C VAL A 170 14.05 -1.67 8.86
N VAL A 171 13.92 -0.90 7.78
CA VAL A 171 12.80 -1.02 6.84
C VAL A 171 12.86 -2.36 6.09
N GLU A 172 14.03 -2.84 5.67
CA GLU A 172 14.18 -4.18 5.10
C GLU A 172 13.67 -5.24 6.07
N THR A 173 14.09 -5.17 7.35
CA THR A 173 13.63 -6.11 8.38
C THR A 173 12.11 -6.07 8.55
N TYR A 174 11.52 -4.89 8.50
CA TYR A 174 10.07 -4.71 8.53
C TYR A 174 9.37 -5.42 7.34
N PHE A 175 9.83 -5.19 6.10
CA PHE A 175 9.29 -5.85 4.92
C PHE A 175 9.45 -7.37 4.96
N ARG A 176 10.58 -7.86 5.48
CA ARG A 176 10.82 -9.29 5.68
C ARG A 176 9.81 -9.90 6.65
N ASN A 177 9.54 -9.21 7.75
CA ASN A 177 8.54 -9.66 8.72
C ASN A 177 7.12 -9.62 8.15
N LEU A 178 6.78 -8.61 7.35
CA LEU A 178 5.50 -8.57 6.64
C LEU A 178 5.33 -9.77 5.70
N LEU A 179 6.37 -10.13 4.96
CA LEU A 179 6.31 -11.24 4.00
C LEU A 179 6.03 -12.59 4.68
N ASN A 180 6.38 -12.73 5.96
CA ASN A 180 6.07 -13.92 6.76
C ASN A 180 4.59 -14.01 7.19
N LEU A 181 3.84 -12.88 7.13
CA LEU A 181 2.43 -12.87 7.48
C LEU A 181 1.57 -13.44 6.33
N GLN A 182 0.37 -13.90 6.68
CA GLN A 182 -0.59 -14.40 5.71
C GLN A 182 -1.05 -13.25 4.78
N GLY A 183 -1.26 -13.54 3.51
CA GLY A 183 -1.71 -12.59 2.49
C GLY A 183 -0.61 -11.75 1.85
N TRP A 184 0.55 -11.60 2.46
CA TRP A 184 1.67 -10.86 1.87
C TRP A 184 2.46 -11.71 0.90
N LYS A 185 2.83 -11.14 -0.26
CA LYS A 185 3.61 -11.78 -1.33
C LYS A 185 4.30 -10.73 -2.20
N ILE A 186 5.21 -11.18 -3.03
CA ILE A 186 5.83 -10.35 -4.06
C ILE A 186 5.41 -10.89 -5.41
N TYR A 187 4.74 -10.05 -6.21
CA TYR A 187 4.59 -10.29 -7.64
C TYR A 187 5.81 -9.77 -8.39
N TYR A 188 6.21 -10.44 -9.46
CA TYR A 188 7.36 -10.03 -10.24
C TYR A 188 7.22 -10.41 -11.71
N THR A 189 7.88 -9.66 -12.59
CA THR A 189 8.05 -10.07 -13.99
C THR A 189 9.36 -10.85 -14.13
N ASN A 190 9.26 -12.13 -14.45
CA ASN A 190 10.39 -12.95 -14.83
C ASN A 190 10.56 -12.92 -16.35
N THR A 191 11.75 -12.57 -16.82
CA THR A 191 12.05 -12.42 -18.26
C THR A 191 13.33 -13.15 -18.64
N ASP A 192 13.62 -13.22 -19.93
CA ASP A 192 14.92 -13.67 -20.45
C ASP A 192 16.11 -12.83 -19.96
N LYS A 193 15.85 -11.64 -19.41
CA LYS A 193 16.84 -10.71 -18.82
C LYS A 193 16.83 -10.72 -17.29
N GLY A 194 16.11 -11.66 -16.67
CA GLY A 194 15.89 -11.75 -15.23
C GLY A 194 14.65 -11.00 -14.75
N VAL A 195 14.59 -10.73 -13.45
CA VAL A 195 13.47 -10.02 -12.82
C VAL A 195 13.60 -8.52 -13.05
N LEU A 196 12.71 -7.94 -13.83
CA LEU A 196 12.76 -6.53 -14.21
C LEU A 196 11.94 -5.60 -13.29
N SER A 197 10.92 -6.13 -12.63
CA SER A 197 10.10 -5.37 -11.67
C SER A 197 9.47 -6.29 -10.64
N THR A 198 9.24 -5.74 -9.46
CA THR A 198 8.60 -6.42 -8.33
C THR A 198 7.53 -5.53 -7.72
N ALA A 199 6.49 -6.14 -7.16
CA ALA A 199 5.39 -5.49 -6.46
C ALA A 199 5.14 -6.24 -5.15
N PHE A 200 5.39 -5.58 -4.03
CA PHE A 200 5.12 -6.09 -2.70
C PHE A 200 3.64 -5.84 -2.37
N CYS A 201 2.86 -6.90 -2.32
CA CYS A 201 1.42 -6.84 -2.23
C CYS A 201 0.88 -7.59 -1.01
N TYR A 202 -0.26 -7.11 -0.53
CA TYR A 202 -1.14 -7.89 0.33
C TYR A 202 -2.37 -8.32 -0.47
N GLU A 203 -2.76 -9.57 -0.38
CA GLU A 203 -3.93 -10.14 -1.03
C GLU A 203 -4.83 -10.84 -0.01
N ASN A 204 -6.11 -10.58 -0.08
CA ASN A 204 -7.15 -11.31 0.64
C ASN A 204 -8.11 -11.97 -0.37
N ASP A 205 -9.24 -12.49 0.10
CA ASP A 205 -10.22 -13.18 -0.76
C ASP A 205 -10.92 -12.23 -1.76
N ASP A 206 -10.93 -10.92 -1.49
CA ASP A 206 -11.66 -9.93 -2.29
C ASP A 206 -10.76 -9.18 -3.28
N GLY A 207 -9.47 -8.98 -2.97
CA GLY A 207 -8.63 -8.17 -3.83
C GLY A 207 -7.18 -8.05 -3.37
N CYS A 208 -6.47 -7.15 -4.03
CA CYS A 208 -5.04 -6.96 -3.84
C CYS A 208 -4.71 -5.50 -3.55
N TYR A 209 -3.79 -5.27 -2.62
CA TYR A 209 -3.26 -3.96 -2.23
C TYR A 209 -1.78 -3.88 -2.63
N LEU A 210 -1.42 -2.94 -3.47
CA LEU A 210 -0.05 -2.70 -3.90
C LEU A 210 0.66 -1.80 -2.88
N TYR A 211 1.36 -2.42 -1.93
CA TYR A 211 1.99 -1.70 -0.82
C TYR A 211 3.29 -0.99 -1.21
N ASN A 212 4.14 -1.67 -1.98
CA ASN A 212 5.39 -1.08 -2.47
C ASN A 212 5.81 -1.77 -3.78
N SER A 213 6.69 -1.13 -4.53
CA SER A 213 7.18 -1.70 -5.79
C SER A 213 8.62 -1.28 -6.06
N SER A 214 9.37 -2.14 -6.74
CA SER A 214 10.69 -1.80 -7.26
C SER A 214 10.86 -2.23 -8.72
N ARG A 215 11.91 -1.76 -9.35
CA ARG A 215 12.23 -2.11 -10.74
C ARG A 215 13.71 -1.97 -11.01
N ASN A 216 14.20 -2.73 -11.94
CA ASN A 216 15.55 -2.58 -12.46
C ASN A 216 15.65 -1.27 -13.26
N ASN A 217 16.47 -0.34 -12.80
CA ASN A 217 16.61 0.99 -13.38
C ASN A 217 17.23 1.00 -14.78
N GLU A 218 18.01 -0.01 -15.13
CA GLU A 218 18.58 -0.16 -16.49
C GLU A 218 17.48 -0.34 -17.55
N PHE A 219 16.33 -0.91 -17.16
CA PHE A 219 15.18 -1.19 -18.02
C PHE A 219 14.06 -0.16 -17.89
N ASN A 220 14.28 0.98 -17.24
CA ASN A 220 13.24 2.03 -17.09
C ASN A 220 12.61 2.45 -18.43
N SER A 221 13.39 2.41 -19.52
CA SER A 221 12.90 2.79 -20.85
C SER A 221 11.75 1.94 -21.35
N ILE A 222 11.62 0.68 -20.91
CA ILE A 222 10.56 -0.26 -21.32
C ILE A 222 9.40 -0.36 -20.32
N ASN A 223 9.42 0.47 -19.26
CA ASN A 223 8.35 0.62 -18.28
C ASN A 223 7.94 -0.70 -17.57
N PRO A 224 8.88 -1.49 -17.01
CA PRO A 224 8.57 -2.82 -16.49
C PRO A 224 7.54 -2.81 -15.35
N GLY A 225 7.54 -1.78 -14.48
CA GLY A 225 6.54 -1.68 -13.42
C GLY A 225 5.11 -1.49 -13.90
N ILE A 226 4.91 -0.79 -15.03
CA ILE A 226 3.57 -0.64 -15.62
C ILE A 226 3.10 -1.96 -16.23
N VAL A 227 4.00 -2.72 -16.87
CA VAL A 227 3.68 -4.03 -17.41
C VAL A 227 3.38 -5.02 -16.28
N LEU A 228 4.14 -4.98 -15.18
CA LEU A 228 3.85 -5.81 -14.01
C LEU A 228 2.45 -5.53 -13.44
N ASN A 229 2.09 -4.26 -13.24
CA ASN A 229 0.76 -3.91 -12.74
C ASN A 229 -0.35 -4.36 -13.70
N ASP A 230 -0.14 -4.25 -15.01
CA ASP A 230 -1.10 -4.73 -16.02
C ASP A 230 -1.29 -6.25 -15.97
N LEU A 231 -0.21 -7.00 -15.77
CA LEU A 231 -0.25 -8.46 -15.62
C LEU A 231 -0.95 -8.88 -14.31
N ILE A 232 -0.69 -8.18 -13.21
CA ILE A 232 -1.38 -8.42 -11.94
C ILE A 232 -2.88 -8.18 -12.10
N ILE A 233 -3.29 -7.04 -12.70
CA ILE A 233 -4.70 -6.71 -12.95
C ILE A 233 -5.36 -7.80 -13.79
N GLN A 234 -4.71 -8.27 -14.85
CA GLN A 234 -5.21 -9.35 -15.69
C GLN A 234 -5.43 -10.63 -14.88
N GLN A 235 -4.45 -11.05 -14.10
CA GLN A 235 -4.56 -12.25 -13.26
C GLN A 235 -5.67 -12.13 -12.20
N LEU A 236 -5.80 -10.96 -11.57
CA LEU A 236 -6.86 -10.73 -10.58
C LEU A 236 -8.25 -10.80 -11.21
N ILE A 237 -8.44 -10.27 -12.42
CA ILE A 237 -9.69 -10.38 -13.18
C ILE A 237 -9.99 -11.85 -13.52
N GLU A 238 -9.01 -12.62 -13.99
CA GLU A 238 -9.15 -14.05 -14.28
C GLU A 238 -9.55 -14.88 -13.05
N ARG A 239 -9.17 -14.40 -11.85
CA ARG A 239 -9.52 -15.00 -10.55
C ARG A 239 -10.82 -14.45 -9.97
N ASP A 240 -11.56 -13.62 -10.69
CA ASP A 240 -12.83 -12.97 -10.27
C ASP A 240 -12.68 -12.12 -8.98
N MET A 241 -11.52 -11.51 -8.79
CA MET A 241 -11.26 -10.60 -7.67
C MET A 241 -12.00 -9.27 -7.88
N ALA A 242 -12.40 -8.62 -6.78
CA ALA A 242 -13.25 -7.44 -6.83
C ALA A 242 -12.47 -6.13 -7.08
N PHE A 243 -11.22 -6.04 -6.61
CA PHE A 243 -10.45 -4.79 -6.71
C PHE A 243 -8.93 -4.98 -6.76
N PHE A 244 -8.27 -3.93 -7.28
CA PHE A 244 -6.83 -3.69 -7.11
C PHE A 244 -6.62 -2.27 -6.57
N ASP A 245 -6.04 -2.17 -5.38
CA ASP A 245 -5.82 -0.90 -4.68
C ASP A 245 -4.34 -0.50 -4.78
N PHE A 246 -4.09 0.65 -5.42
CA PHE A 246 -2.75 1.23 -5.55
C PHE A 246 -2.30 1.97 -4.29
N LEU A 247 -3.18 2.05 -3.28
CA LEU A 247 -2.95 2.74 -2.02
C LEU A 247 -2.65 4.23 -2.19
N LYS A 248 -1.99 4.85 -1.20
CA LYS A 248 -1.62 6.26 -1.29
C LYS A 248 -0.57 6.49 -2.37
N GLY A 249 -0.79 7.52 -3.14
CA GLY A 249 0.19 7.97 -4.12
C GLY A 249 -0.40 9.01 -5.06
N THR A 250 0.47 9.87 -5.55
CA THR A 250 0.17 10.82 -6.62
C THR A 250 0.89 10.45 -7.91
N GLU A 251 1.55 9.31 -7.93
CA GLU A 251 2.28 8.83 -9.11
C GLU A 251 1.29 8.52 -10.23
N ARG A 252 1.49 9.22 -11.34
CA ARG A 252 0.69 9.14 -12.56
C ARG A 252 1.34 8.22 -13.59
#